data_7333dc1dd18750618c1ef3e124159ae4
#
_entry.id   7333dc1dd18750618c1ef3e124159ae4
#
_cell.length_a   1.000
_cell.length_b   1.000
_cell.length_c   1.000
_cell.angle_alpha   90.00
_cell.angle_beta   90.00
_cell.angle_gamma   90.00
#
_symmetry.space_group_name_H-M   'P 1'
#
loop_
_entity.id
_entity.type
_entity.pdbx_description
1 polymer ?
#
loop_
_entity_poly.entity_id
_entity_poly.type
_entity_poly.pdbx_seq_one_letter_code
_entity_poly.pdbx_strand_id
1 'polypeptide(L)'
;MLFRSEFLEYLTVSDVGRSYFDVTAIKTTNLACTSSSKVLAFTIPLPSVEEQAEIVEVLNTKCAGIDALVAKKQQYLTEIENYKKSLIYEYVTGKKEVV
;
A
#
# COMPACT_ATOMS: atom_id res chain seq x y z
N MET A 1 1.76 22.62 17.36
CA MET A 1 2.34 21.44 16.71
C MET A 1 2.81 21.81 15.30
N LEU A 2 4.04 21.47 14.96
CA LEU A 2 4.61 21.88 13.68
C LEU A 2 4.10 21.05 12.50
N PHE A 3 3.64 19.81 12.73
CA PHE A 3 3.09 18.97 11.69
C PHE A 3 2.05 18.02 12.28
N ARG A 4 1.23 17.47 11.38
CA ARG A 4 0.22 16.48 11.75
C ARG A 4 0.81 15.08 11.59
N SER A 5 0.45 14.18 12.51
CA SER A 5 0.95 12.79 12.48
C SER A 5 0.56 12.05 11.20
N GLU A 6 -0.64 12.32 10.68
CA GLU A 6 -1.08 11.70 9.42
C GLU A 6 -0.23 12.15 8.23
N PHE A 7 0.16 13.44 8.19
CA PHE A 7 1.06 13.94 7.16
C PHE A 7 2.42 13.25 7.24
N LEU A 8 2.96 13.11 8.44
CA LEU A 8 4.22 12.41 8.64
C LEU A 8 4.12 10.93 8.21
N GLU A 9 3.01 10.29 8.51
CA GLU A 9 2.77 8.90 8.10
C GLU A 9 2.82 8.74 6.57
N TYR A 10 2.12 9.61 5.83
CA TYR A 10 2.19 9.57 4.37
C TYR A 10 3.59 9.86 3.86
N LEU A 11 4.30 10.78 4.49
CA LEU A 11 5.66 11.13 4.10
C LEU A 11 6.61 9.94 4.27
N THR A 12 6.47 9.17 5.34
CA THR A 12 7.33 8.00 5.57
C THR A 12 7.09 6.86 4.59
N VAL A 13 5.86 6.71 4.08
CA VAL A 13 5.57 5.68 3.06
C VAL A 13 5.82 6.17 1.64
N SER A 14 6.10 7.45 1.45
CA SER A 14 6.48 8.01 0.15
C SER A 14 7.86 7.50 -0.29
N ASP A 15 8.18 7.64 -1.57
CA ASP A 15 9.48 7.22 -2.10
C ASP A 15 10.64 7.87 -1.37
N VAL A 16 10.51 9.15 -0.99
CA VAL A 16 11.54 9.88 -0.25
C VAL A 16 11.78 9.24 1.11
N GLY A 17 10.71 8.97 1.86
CA GLY A 17 10.81 8.35 3.18
C GLY A 17 11.34 6.93 3.11
N ARG A 18 10.80 6.14 2.21
CA ARG A 18 11.23 4.74 2.02
C ARG A 18 12.69 4.65 1.63
N SER A 19 13.13 5.47 0.69
CA SER A 19 14.53 5.51 0.27
C SER A 19 15.46 5.90 1.41
N TYR A 20 15.09 6.91 2.17
CA TYR A 20 15.90 7.36 3.32
C TYR A 20 16.06 6.24 4.35
N PHE A 21 14.96 5.62 4.77
CA PHE A 21 15.03 4.58 5.80
C PHE A 21 15.64 3.28 5.29
N ASP A 22 15.49 2.95 4.03
CA ASP A 22 16.19 1.81 3.43
C ASP A 22 17.70 2.00 3.42
N VAL A 23 18.16 3.19 3.07
CA VAL A 23 19.60 3.49 2.99
C VAL A 23 20.23 3.58 4.38
N THR A 24 19.51 4.16 5.36
CA THR A 24 20.06 4.40 6.69
C THR A 24 19.83 3.26 7.68
N ALA A 25 18.95 2.32 7.37
CA ALA A 25 18.69 1.18 8.25
C ALA A 25 19.85 0.20 8.26
N ILE A 26 20.13 -0.38 9.43
CA ILE A 26 21.09 -1.46 9.58
C ILE A 26 20.33 -2.76 9.34
N LYS A 27 20.66 -3.46 8.25
CA LYS A 27 20.00 -4.70 7.87
C LYS A 27 20.85 -5.89 8.24
N THR A 28 20.26 -6.82 8.98
CA THR A 28 20.84 -8.13 9.27
C THR A 28 20.05 -9.20 8.52
N THR A 29 20.42 -10.46 8.65
CA THR A 29 19.78 -11.56 7.91
C THR A 29 18.26 -11.59 8.06
N ASN A 30 17.73 -11.24 9.24
CA ASN A 30 16.30 -11.31 9.53
C ASN A 30 15.67 -10.00 10.00
N LEU A 31 16.46 -8.93 10.15
CA LEU A 31 16.02 -7.69 10.75
C LEU A 31 16.59 -6.47 10.04
N ALA A 32 15.76 -5.46 9.88
CA ALA A 32 16.19 -4.12 9.50
C ALA A 32 15.97 -3.22 10.71
N CYS A 33 17.01 -2.54 11.19
CA CYS A 33 16.95 -1.67 12.35
C CYS A 33 17.39 -0.25 12.00
N THR A 34 16.81 0.73 12.67
CA THR A 34 17.25 2.11 12.57
C THR A 34 17.43 2.70 13.96
N SER A 35 18.27 3.72 14.07
CA SER A 35 18.52 4.40 15.35
C SER A 35 17.68 5.66 15.48
N SER A 36 17.48 6.11 16.72
CA SER A 36 16.78 7.37 17.00
C SER A 36 17.43 8.55 16.31
N SER A 37 18.78 8.58 16.27
CA SER A 37 19.50 9.68 15.61
C SER A 37 19.23 9.74 14.12
N LYS A 38 19.11 8.59 13.45
CA LYS A 38 18.78 8.53 12.02
C LYS A 38 17.35 8.96 11.73
N VAL A 39 16.42 8.59 12.61
CA VAL A 39 15.02 9.04 12.50
C VAL A 39 14.94 10.55 12.66
N LEU A 40 15.64 11.10 13.63
CA LEU A 40 15.64 12.55 13.89
C LEU A 40 16.36 13.34 12.81
N ALA A 41 17.29 12.72 12.10
CA ALA A 41 18.03 13.36 11.02
C ALA A 41 17.26 13.37 9.68
N PHE A 42 16.11 12.72 9.61
CA PHE A 42 15.30 12.71 8.40
C PHE A 42 14.81 14.12 8.09
N THR A 43 15.29 14.65 6.96
CA THR A 43 14.92 16.00 6.50
C THR A 43 13.62 15.91 5.70
N ILE A 44 12.62 16.68 6.13
CA ILE A 44 11.29 16.66 5.51
C ILE A 44 10.91 18.07 5.05
N PRO A 45 10.12 18.20 3.97
CA PRO A 45 9.46 19.46 3.68
C PRO A 45 8.41 19.73 4.77
N LEU A 46 8.32 20.98 5.22
CA LEU A 46 7.41 21.34 6.29
C LEU A 46 6.47 22.46 5.85
N PRO A 47 5.36 22.11 5.17
CA PRO A 47 4.33 23.11 4.87
C PRO A 47 3.61 23.54 6.16
N SER A 48 2.76 24.56 6.07
CA SER A 48 1.96 24.99 7.21
C SER A 48 1.04 23.86 7.68
N VAL A 49 0.60 23.92 8.94
CA VAL A 49 -0.32 22.91 9.48
C VAL A 49 -1.61 22.86 8.66
N GLU A 50 -2.07 23.99 8.17
CA GLU A 50 -3.27 24.07 7.33
C GLU A 50 -3.07 23.38 5.99
N GLU A 51 -1.93 23.60 5.34
CA GLU A 51 -1.58 22.91 4.09
C GLU A 51 -1.42 21.41 4.30
N GLN A 52 -0.82 21.01 5.41
CA GLN A 52 -0.72 19.60 5.79
C GLN A 52 -2.11 18.94 5.88
N ALA A 53 -3.05 19.63 6.51
CA ALA A 53 -4.42 19.13 6.64
C ALA A 53 -5.10 18.94 5.29
N GLU A 54 -4.92 19.89 4.38
CA GLU A 54 -5.47 19.82 3.02
C GLU A 54 -4.86 18.65 2.23
N ILE A 55 -3.54 18.48 2.32
CA ILE A 55 -2.85 17.39 1.66
C ILE A 55 -3.35 16.04 2.18
N VAL A 56 -3.46 15.89 3.49
CA VAL A 56 -3.96 14.66 4.12
C VAL A 56 -5.38 14.34 3.66
N GLU A 57 -6.25 15.34 3.60
CA GLU A 57 -7.62 15.15 3.16
C GLU A 57 -7.69 14.66 1.72
N VAL A 58 -6.93 15.28 0.82
CA VAL A 58 -6.86 14.86 -0.58
C VAL A 58 -6.32 13.44 -0.70
N LEU A 59 -5.26 13.11 0.03
CA LEU A 59 -4.67 11.78 0.00
C LEU A 59 -5.61 10.73 0.57
N ASN A 60 -6.28 11.01 1.68
CA ASN A 60 -7.25 10.08 2.27
C ASN A 60 -8.37 9.77 1.28
N THR A 61 -8.89 10.77 0.59
CA THR A 61 -9.96 10.59 -0.40
C THR A 61 -9.49 9.75 -1.57
N LYS A 62 -8.34 10.08 -2.14
CA LYS A 62 -7.81 9.38 -3.31
C LYS A 62 -7.38 7.96 -2.99
N CYS A 63 -6.72 7.76 -1.85
CA CYS A 63 -6.30 6.42 -1.42
C CYS A 63 -7.50 5.52 -1.13
N ALA A 64 -8.54 6.05 -0.51
CA ALA A 64 -9.77 5.29 -0.26
C ALA A 64 -10.41 4.82 -1.58
N GLY A 65 -10.41 5.69 -2.61
CA GLY A 65 -10.90 5.33 -3.93
C GLY A 65 -10.08 4.23 -4.59
N ILE A 66 -8.75 4.33 -4.48
CA ILE A 66 -7.82 3.30 -5.01
C ILE A 66 -8.01 1.98 -4.27
N ASP A 67 -8.09 2.01 -2.95
CA ASP A 67 -8.28 0.81 -2.15
C ASP A 67 -9.59 0.10 -2.47
N ALA A 68 -10.67 0.84 -2.69
CA ALA A 68 -11.95 0.29 -3.11
C ALA A 68 -11.84 -0.37 -4.48
N LEU A 69 -11.11 0.23 -5.41
CA LEU A 69 -10.88 -0.35 -6.74
C LEU A 69 -10.05 -1.62 -6.66
N VAL A 70 -9.01 -1.63 -5.84
CA VAL A 70 -8.17 -2.82 -5.63
C VAL A 70 -9.00 -3.97 -5.07
N ALA A 71 -9.82 -3.72 -4.05
CA ALA A 71 -10.70 -4.72 -3.46
C ALA A 71 -11.66 -5.31 -4.50
N LYS A 72 -12.22 -4.46 -5.35
CA LYS A 72 -13.13 -4.88 -6.41
C LYS A 72 -12.43 -5.77 -7.45
N LYS A 73 -11.20 -5.43 -7.81
CA LYS A 73 -10.39 -6.23 -8.73
C LYS A 73 -10.02 -7.59 -8.15
N GLN A 74 -9.71 -7.64 -6.87
CA GLN A 74 -9.41 -8.90 -6.17
C GLN A 74 -10.63 -9.81 -6.13
N GLN A 75 -11.81 -9.27 -5.87
CA GLN A 75 -13.06 -10.02 -5.92
C GLN A 75 -13.29 -10.60 -7.32
N TYR A 76 -13.03 -9.79 -8.34
CA TYR A 76 -13.18 -10.22 -9.73
C TYR A 76 -12.25 -11.39 -10.07
N LEU A 77 -11.01 -11.34 -9.61
CA LEU A 77 -10.05 -12.43 -9.79
C LEU A 77 -10.53 -13.72 -9.12
N THR A 78 -11.07 -13.62 -7.92
CA THR A 78 -11.62 -14.79 -7.21
C THR A 78 -12.77 -15.43 -7.98
N GLU A 79 -13.66 -14.62 -8.53
CA GLU A 79 -14.79 -15.10 -9.34
C GLU A 79 -14.30 -15.80 -10.60
N ILE A 80 -13.29 -15.26 -11.28
CA ILE A 80 -12.69 -15.85 -12.46
C ILE A 80 -12.05 -17.20 -12.13
N GLU A 81 -11.32 -17.28 -11.03
CA GLU A 81 -10.71 -18.54 -10.58
C GLU A 81 -11.75 -19.60 -10.27
N ASN A 82 -12.83 -19.22 -9.60
CA ASN A 82 -13.93 -20.15 -9.30
C ASN A 82 -14.62 -20.63 -10.57
N TYR A 83 -14.80 -19.76 -11.54
CA TYR A 83 -15.36 -20.13 -12.84
C TYR A 83 -14.46 -21.14 -13.56
N LYS A 84 -13.16 -20.90 -13.54
CA LYS A 84 -12.18 -21.83 -14.12
C LYS A 84 -12.28 -23.22 -13.50
N LYS A 85 -12.34 -23.27 -12.16
CA LYS A 85 -12.48 -24.54 -11.42
C LYS A 85 -13.77 -25.27 -11.80
N SER A 86 -14.87 -24.54 -11.92
CA SER A 86 -16.15 -25.11 -12.31
C SER A 86 -16.11 -25.68 -13.70
N LEU A 87 -15.48 -24.99 -14.64
CA LEU A 87 -15.30 -25.48 -16.01
C LEU A 87 -14.50 -26.77 -16.05
N ILE A 88 -13.38 -26.79 -15.33
CA ILE A 88 -12.53 -27.97 -15.26
C ILE A 88 -13.32 -29.15 -14.72
N TYR A 89 -14.05 -28.95 -13.64
CA TYR A 89 -14.87 -29.98 -13.04
C TYR A 89 -15.92 -30.52 -14.03
N GLU A 90 -16.66 -29.64 -14.71
CA GLU A 90 -17.70 -30.02 -15.66
C GLU A 90 -17.17 -30.88 -16.81
N TYR A 91 -16.04 -30.48 -17.38
CA TYR A 91 -15.45 -31.24 -18.51
C TYR A 91 -14.78 -32.53 -18.06
N VAL A 92 -14.08 -32.53 -16.96
CA VAL A 92 -13.37 -33.70 -16.44
C VAL A 92 -14.34 -34.78 -15.98
N THR A 93 -15.46 -34.41 -15.42
CA THR A 93 -16.48 -35.37 -14.94
C THR A 93 -17.46 -35.78 -16.03
N GLY A 94 -17.33 -35.26 -17.24
CA GLY A 94 -18.23 -35.58 -18.33
C GLY A 94 -19.61 -34.97 -18.30
N LYS A 95 -19.79 -33.94 -17.44
CA LYS A 95 -21.09 -33.24 -17.36
C LYS A 95 -21.33 -32.31 -18.53
N LYS A 96 -20.26 -31.91 -19.23
CA LYS A 96 -20.32 -31.15 -20.46
C LYS A 96 -19.59 -31.87 -21.56
N GLU A 97 -20.20 -31.85 -22.76
CA GLU A 97 -19.56 -32.44 -23.94
C GLU A 97 -18.55 -31.47 -24.56
N VAL A 98 -17.46 -32.02 -25.02
CA VAL A 98 -16.49 -31.30 -25.83
C VAL A 98 -17.01 -31.22 -27.26
N VAL A 99 -17.25 -30.02 -27.74
CA VAL A 99 -17.79 -29.80 -29.09
C VAL A 99 -16.66 -29.41 -30.02
#